data_44e4ba56948caef02db500fe42fd471e
#
_entry.id   44e4ba56948caef02db500fe42fd471e
#
_cell.length_a   1.000
_cell.length_b   1.000
_cell.length_c   1.000
_cell.angle_alpha   90.00
_cell.angle_beta   90.00
_cell.angle_gamma   90.00
#
_symmetry.space_group_name_H-M   'P 1'
#
loop_
_entity.id
_entity.type
_entity.pdbx_description
1 polymer ?
#
loop_
_entity_poly.entity_id
_entity_poly.type
_entity_poly.pdbx_seq_one_letter_code
_entity_poly.pdbx_strand_id
1 'polypeptide(L)'
;MAIFNDKFKRTRLDQSPYLFHFINGRDTSPCDTLQKILEEQRLISDKGYICFSASPITAITKFFDTPTRRTGRPMYLSWGLGFSRDILVRDFGARNVIYTDGSESIPEHLAWRTDLLNVNSYDFEYLREWRIKGETFDFTRFPKSDIIVVAPDYNSLNHLVVKFDMQFTPYANYYDGSMVEDWTE
;
A
#
# COMPACT_ATOMS: atom_id res chain seq x y z
N MET A 1 25.51 -12.88 -0.49
CA MET A 1 24.08 -12.58 -0.31
C MET A 1 23.85 -12.28 1.16
N ALA A 2 23.64 -11.04 1.55
CA ALA A 2 23.46 -10.69 2.96
C ALA A 2 22.13 -11.27 3.43
N ILE A 3 22.19 -12.24 4.34
CA ILE A 3 21.02 -12.74 5.03
C ILE A 3 20.59 -11.61 5.95
N PHE A 4 19.60 -10.82 5.54
CA PHE A 4 18.93 -9.89 6.43
C PHE A 4 18.30 -10.72 7.55
N ASN A 5 18.90 -10.65 8.71
CA ASN A 5 18.44 -11.35 9.89
C ASN A 5 17.02 -10.86 10.23
N ASP A 6 16.06 -11.76 10.39
CA ASP A 6 14.67 -11.44 10.75
C ASP A 6 14.57 -10.54 11.98
N LYS A 7 15.55 -10.61 12.88
CA LYS A 7 15.70 -9.72 14.03
C LYS A 7 15.88 -8.25 13.61
N PHE A 8 16.52 -7.97 12.47
CA PHE A 8 16.68 -6.61 11.94
C PHE A 8 15.38 -6.07 11.31
N LYS A 9 14.58 -6.94 10.71
CA LYS A 9 13.26 -6.56 10.15
C LYS A 9 12.29 -6.13 11.25
N ARG A 10 12.34 -6.80 12.39
CA ARG A 10 11.47 -6.49 13.55
C ARG A 10 11.87 -5.20 14.29
N THR A 11 13.06 -4.68 14.10
CA THR A 11 13.52 -3.43 14.73
C THR A 11 13.26 -2.17 13.90
N ARG A 12 12.79 -2.30 12.69
CA ARG A 12 12.46 -1.14 11.84
C ARG A 12 11.02 -0.70 12.06
N LEU A 13 10.76 0.02 13.13
CA LEU A 13 9.46 0.62 13.46
C LEU A 13 9.01 1.68 12.43
N ASP A 14 9.92 2.10 11.57
CA ASP A 14 9.71 3.13 10.57
C ASP A 14 9.19 2.61 9.21
N GLN A 15 9.16 1.29 9.01
CA GLN A 15 8.69 0.67 7.77
C GLN A 15 7.85 -0.57 8.06
N SER A 16 6.76 -0.72 7.29
CA SER A 16 5.98 -1.94 7.32
C SER A 16 6.70 -3.11 6.62
N PRO A 17 6.57 -4.35 7.09
CA PRO A 17 6.92 -5.54 6.32
C PRO A 17 6.01 -5.76 5.11
N TYR A 18 4.90 -5.03 5.03
CA TYR A 18 3.96 -5.03 3.92
C TYR A 18 4.03 -3.73 3.13
N LEU A 19 3.75 -3.81 1.84
CA LEU A 19 3.51 -2.67 0.96
C LEU A 19 2.01 -2.54 0.75
N PHE A 20 1.45 -1.40 1.11
CA PHE A 20 0.01 -1.16 1.06
C PHE A 20 -0.40 -0.38 -0.19
N HIS A 21 -1.45 -0.85 -0.85
CA HIS A 21 -2.17 -0.12 -1.89
C HIS A 21 -3.54 0.25 -1.37
N PHE A 22 -3.79 1.54 -1.16
CA PHE A 22 -5.06 2.06 -0.66
C PHE A 22 -5.93 2.58 -1.80
N ILE A 23 -7.25 2.40 -1.65
CA ILE A 23 -8.23 2.93 -2.59
C ILE A 23 -8.32 4.44 -2.40
N ASN A 24 -8.29 5.18 -3.51
CA ASN A 24 -8.49 6.61 -3.51
C ASN A 24 -9.99 6.94 -3.63
N GLY A 25 -10.42 8.07 -3.02
CA GLY A 25 -11.82 8.50 -2.95
C GLY A 25 -12.34 9.07 -4.27
N ARG A 26 -12.36 8.26 -5.34
CA ARG A 26 -13.06 8.58 -6.59
C ARG A 26 -14.51 8.08 -6.52
N ASP A 27 -15.30 8.30 -7.55
CA ASP A 27 -16.78 8.28 -7.57
C ASP A 27 -17.49 6.93 -7.29
N THR A 28 -16.78 5.88 -6.92
CA THR A 28 -17.35 4.55 -6.62
C THR A 28 -17.25 4.22 -5.14
N SER A 29 -18.14 3.34 -4.67
CA SER A 29 -18.03 2.76 -3.33
C SER A 29 -16.66 2.11 -3.16
N PRO A 30 -15.87 2.47 -2.14
CA PRO A 30 -14.55 1.86 -1.92
C PRO A 30 -14.65 0.36 -1.62
N CYS A 31 -15.72 -0.08 -0.98
CA CYS A 31 -15.99 -1.49 -0.76
C CYS A 31 -16.16 -2.25 -2.08
N ASP A 32 -16.98 -1.72 -3.00
CA ASP A 32 -17.21 -2.36 -4.31
C ASP A 32 -15.93 -2.38 -5.15
N THR A 33 -15.14 -1.32 -5.07
CA THR A 33 -13.84 -1.25 -5.74
C THR A 33 -12.89 -2.32 -5.19
N LEU A 34 -12.82 -2.48 -3.86
CA LEU A 34 -11.98 -3.50 -3.25
C LEU A 34 -12.48 -4.92 -3.60
N GLN A 35 -13.80 -5.14 -3.58
CA GLN A 35 -14.38 -6.42 -3.99
C GLN A 35 -13.98 -6.76 -5.43
N LYS A 36 -14.13 -5.81 -6.36
CA LYS A 36 -13.73 -6.01 -7.75
C LYS A 36 -12.24 -6.35 -7.89
N ILE A 37 -11.36 -5.65 -7.16
CA ILE A 37 -9.93 -5.94 -7.15
C ILE A 37 -9.66 -7.37 -6.64
N LEU A 38 -10.34 -7.80 -5.60
CA LEU A 38 -10.20 -9.15 -5.05
C LEU A 38 -10.73 -10.23 -6.00
N GLU A 39 -11.84 -9.98 -6.69
CA GLU A 39 -12.41 -10.88 -7.69
C GLU A 39 -11.49 -11.03 -8.91
N GLU A 40 -10.99 -9.92 -9.43
CA GLU A 40 -10.12 -9.89 -10.59
C GLU A 40 -8.66 -10.24 -10.25
N GLN A 41 -8.29 -10.20 -8.98
CA GLN A 41 -6.94 -10.41 -8.46
C GLN A 41 -5.89 -9.55 -9.19
N ARG A 42 -6.23 -8.30 -9.47
CA ARG A 42 -5.33 -7.36 -10.15
C ARG A 42 -5.55 -5.91 -9.71
N LEU A 43 -4.46 -5.14 -9.71
CA LEU A 43 -4.47 -3.69 -9.63
C LEU A 43 -4.19 -3.12 -11.01
N ILE A 44 -4.85 -2.00 -11.36
CA ILE A 44 -4.70 -1.32 -12.65
C ILE A 44 -4.37 0.14 -12.41
N SER A 45 -3.48 0.69 -13.23
CA SER A 45 -3.09 2.10 -13.21
C SER A 45 -2.90 2.63 -14.63
N ASP A 46 -3.28 3.87 -14.85
CA ASP A 46 -3.04 4.63 -16.08
C ASP A 46 -1.67 5.33 -16.13
N LYS A 47 -0.87 5.18 -15.06
CA LYS A 47 0.42 5.86 -14.91
C LYS A 47 1.61 5.09 -15.43
N GLY A 48 1.43 3.85 -15.90
CA GLY A 48 2.52 2.95 -16.29
C GLY A 48 3.26 2.32 -15.09
N TYR A 49 2.75 2.50 -13.88
CA TYR A 49 3.24 1.85 -12.66
C TYR A 49 2.15 1.77 -11.60
N ILE A 50 2.25 0.78 -10.71
CA ILE A 50 1.38 0.62 -9.54
C ILE A 50 2.12 1.12 -8.31
N CYS A 51 1.48 2.01 -7.54
CA CYS A 51 2.03 2.60 -6.32
C CYS A 51 1.65 1.81 -5.08
N PHE A 52 2.59 1.74 -4.13
CA PHE A 52 2.40 1.19 -2.80
C PHE A 52 3.05 2.10 -1.75
N SER A 53 2.58 2.00 -0.51
CA SER A 53 3.20 2.66 0.65
C SER A 53 3.87 1.64 1.56
N ALA A 54 5.09 1.92 2.01
CA ALA A 54 5.79 1.16 3.04
C ALA A 54 5.68 1.79 4.43
N SER A 55 4.95 2.88 4.58
CA SER A 55 4.71 3.47 5.89
C SER A 55 3.94 2.52 6.79
N PRO A 56 4.25 2.48 8.08
CA PRO A 56 3.44 1.73 9.04
C PRO A 56 1.98 2.13 8.94
N ILE A 57 1.08 1.16 9.01
CA ILE A 57 -0.36 1.41 8.87
C ILE A 57 -0.85 2.42 9.92
N THR A 58 -0.32 2.35 11.14
CA THR A 58 -0.61 3.29 12.23
C THR A 58 -0.22 4.74 11.93
N ALA A 59 0.76 4.95 11.05
CA ALA A 59 1.14 6.30 10.61
C ALA A 59 0.20 6.79 9.49
N ILE A 60 -0.17 5.91 8.57
CA ILE A 60 -1.04 6.23 7.42
C ILE A 60 -2.50 6.44 7.84
N THR A 61 -3.00 5.74 8.85
CA THR A 61 -4.39 5.86 9.33
C THR A 61 -4.79 7.29 9.67
N LYS A 62 -3.83 8.13 10.06
CA LYS A 62 -4.07 9.55 10.34
C LYS A 62 -4.49 10.36 9.11
N PHE A 63 -4.26 9.84 7.91
CA PHE A 63 -4.58 10.49 6.64
C PHE A 63 -5.81 9.88 5.97
N PHE A 64 -6.34 8.78 6.53
CA PHE A 64 -7.54 8.16 5.99
C PHE A 64 -8.74 9.10 6.15
N ASP A 65 -9.57 9.10 5.12
CA ASP A 65 -10.83 9.83 5.08
C ASP A 65 -10.69 11.35 5.33
N THR A 66 -9.44 11.86 5.39
CA THR A 66 -9.16 13.29 5.59
C THR A 66 -9.13 14.01 4.25
N PRO A 67 -10.04 14.97 3.99
CA PRO A 67 -10.04 15.73 2.75
C PRO A 67 -8.75 16.53 2.58
N THR A 68 -8.16 16.46 1.38
CA THR A 68 -7.02 17.31 1.04
C THR A 68 -7.47 18.72 0.73
N ARG A 69 -6.67 19.72 1.08
CA ARG A 69 -6.96 21.14 0.78
C ARG A 69 -7.09 21.40 -0.73
N ARG A 70 -6.39 20.63 -1.56
CA ARG A 70 -6.35 20.83 -3.02
C ARG A 70 -7.60 20.33 -3.72
N THR A 71 -8.15 19.18 -3.30
CA THR A 71 -9.23 18.50 -4.04
C THR A 71 -10.54 18.45 -3.26
N GLY A 72 -10.53 18.75 -1.94
CA GLY A 72 -11.65 18.55 -1.05
C GLY A 72 -12.02 17.07 -0.86
N ARG A 73 -11.22 16.13 -1.38
CA ARG A 73 -11.44 14.69 -1.29
C ARG A 73 -10.29 14.03 -0.52
N PRO A 74 -10.55 12.92 0.19
CA PRO A 74 -9.48 12.13 0.80
C PRO A 74 -8.49 11.62 -0.25
N MET A 75 -7.22 11.62 0.10
CA MET A 75 -6.19 11.01 -0.73
C MET A 75 -6.26 9.49 -0.63
N TYR A 76 -6.49 8.99 0.57
CA TYR A 76 -6.63 7.57 0.88
C TYR A 76 -7.89 7.34 1.67
N LEU A 77 -8.56 6.25 1.33
CA LEU A 77 -9.65 5.70 2.12
C LEU A 77 -9.12 4.56 2.98
N SER A 78 -9.83 4.26 4.06
CA SER A 78 -9.51 3.16 4.97
C SER A 78 -9.77 1.76 4.38
N TRP A 79 -9.65 1.64 3.06
CA TRP A 79 -9.82 0.42 2.29
C TRP A 79 -8.58 0.16 1.44
N GLY A 80 -8.08 -1.08 1.45
CA GLY A 80 -6.90 -1.40 0.65
C GLY A 80 -6.40 -2.83 0.81
N LEU A 81 -5.26 -3.07 0.20
CA LEU A 81 -4.54 -4.34 0.26
C LEU A 81 -3.10 -4.10 0.69
N GLY A 82 -2.60 -4.97 1.56
CA GLY A 82 -1.19 -5.05 1.90
C GLY A 82 -0.59 -6.33 1.35
N PHE A 83 0.59 -6.25 0.75
CA PHE A 83 1.31 -7.38 0.18
C PHE A 83 2.66 -7.53 0.85
N SER A 84 3.10 -8.75 1.16
CA SER A 84 4.44 -9.00 1.68
C SER A 84 5.50 -8.32 0.82
N ARG A 85 6.26 -7.38 1.42
CA ARG A 85 7.27 -6.58 0.72
C ARG A 85 8.35 -7.45 0.11
N ASP A 86 8.80 -8.49 0.81
CA ASP A 86 9.86 -9.36 0.34
C ASP A 86 9.46 -10.11 -0.94
N ILE A 87 8.21 -10.56 -1.02
CA ILE A 87 7.66 -11.22 -2.20
C ILE A 87 7.51 -10.22 -3.35
N LEU A 88 6.94 -9.03 -3.08
CA LEU A 88 6.81 -8.00 -4.12
C LEU A 88 8.16 -7.59 -4.72
N VAL A 89 9.19 -7.47 -3.89
CA VAL A 89 10.54 -7.08 -4.34
C VAL A 89 11.21 -8.20 -5.14
N ARG A 90 11.12 -9.44 -4.65
CA ARG A 90 11.82 -10.58 -5.23
C ARG A 90 11.16 -11.06 -6.52
N ASP A 91 9.83 -11.21 -6.51
CA ASP A 91 9.10 -11.94 -7.54
C ASP A 91 8.37 -11.00 -8.52
N PHE A 92 8.05 -9.77 -8.10
CA PHE A 92 7.30 -8.80 -8.91
C PHE A 92 8.08 -7.52 -9.22
N GLY A 93 9.31 -7.41 -8.78
CA GLY A 93 10.19 -6.31 -9.16
C GLY A 93 9.84 -4.96 -8.53
N ALA A 94 9.14 -4.94 -7.39
CA ALA A 94 8.86 -3.71 -6.68
C ALA A 94 10.15 -2.96 -6.29
N ARG A 95 10.17 -1.64 -6.46
CA ARG A 95 11.30 -0.77 -6.13
C ARG A 95 10.80 0.48 -5.41
N ASN A 96 11.60 0.97 -4.48
CA ASN A 96 11.34 2.25 -3.80
C ASN A 96 11.45 3.42 -4.79
N VAL A 97 10.66 4.45 -4.55
CA VAL A 97 10.74 5.71 -5.31
C VAL A 97 12.02 6.45 -4.99
N ILE A 98 12.59 7.08 -6.01
CA ILE A 98 13.73 7.98 -5.92
C ILE A 98 13.15 9.39 -5.96
N TYR A 99 13.30 10.14 -4.87
CA TYR A 99 12.93 11.54 -4.83
C TYR A 99 14.14 12.40 -5.22
N THR A 100 13.91 13.36 -6.10
CA THR A 100 14.91 14.30 -6.59
C THR A 100 14.35 15.73 -6.59
N ASP A 101 15.19 16.71 -6.45
CA ASP A 101 14.82 18.14 -6.58
C ASP A 101 14.73 18.62 -8.03
N GLY A 102 15.00 17.73 -8.99
CA GLY A 102 15.00 18.02 -10.44
C GLY A 102 16.32 18.57 -10.96
N SER A 103 17.35 18.76 -10.11
CA SER A 103 18.67 19.20 -10.56
C SER A 103 19.50 18.06 -11.15
N GLU A 104 19.13 16.81 -10.84
CA GLU A 104 19.85 15.62 -11.21
C GLU A 104 19.36 15.07 -12.56
N SER A 105 20.29 14.56 -13.37
CA SER A 105 19.95 13.82 -14.58
C SER A 105 19.56 12.38 -14.21
N ILE A 106 18.30 12.05 -14.36
CA ILE A 106 17.78 10.70 -14.07
C ILE A 106 17.84 9.86 -15.36
N PRO A 107 18.50 8.69 -15.35
CA PRO A 107 18.46 7.78 -16.47
C PRO A 107 17.02 7.36 -16.83
N GLU A 108 16.69 7.32 -18.12
CA GLU A 108 15.34 7.01 -18.62
C GLU A 108 14.74 5.73 -18.04
N HIS A 109 15.56 4.69 -17.88
CA HIS A 109 15.12 3.42 -17.31
C HIS A 109 14.68 3.49 -15.83
N LEU A 110 14.99 4.58 -15.13
CA LEU A 110 14.58 4.85 -13.74
C LEU A 110 13.41 5.83 -13.64
N ALA A 111 13.03 6.51 -14.74
CA ALA A 111 12.00 7.54 -14.74
C ALA A 111 10.67 7.08 -14.12
N TRP A 112 10.27 5.83 -14.34
CA TRP A 112 9.03 5.27 -13.80
C TRP A 112 8.96 5.22 -12.26
N ARG A 113 10.12 5.25 -11.59
CA ARG A 113 10.22 5.23 -10.12
C ARG A 113 10.87 6.49 -9.56
N THR A 114 10.91 7.56 -10.32
CA THR A 114 11.41 8.86 -9.87
C THR A 114 10.25 9.81 -9.68
N ASP A 115 10.33 10.63 -8.65
CA ASP A 115 9.36 11.68 -8.38
C ASP A 115 10.07 12.95 -7.88
N LEU A 116 9.42 14.11 -8.05
CA LEU A 116 9.96 15.38 -7.60
C LEU A 116 9.68 15.57 -6.10
N LEU A 117 10.72 15.87 -5.35
CA LEU A 117 10.61 16.35 -3.98
C LEU A 117 10.09 17.79 -4.02
N ASN A 118 8.81 17.97 -3.80
CA ASN A 118 8.20 19.29 -3.84
C ASN A 118 8.02 19.84 -2.42
N VAL A 119 9.10 20.40 -1.89
CA VAL A 119 9.21 20.93 -0.51
C VAL A 119 8.13 21.98 -0.18
N ASN A 120 7.55 22.62 -1.21
CA ASN A 120 6.62 23.74 -1.03
C ASN A 120 5.13 23.37 -1.20
N SER A 121 4.79 22.16 -1.66
CA SER A 121 3.40 21.82 -1.92
C SER A 121 2.93 20.46 -1.38
N TYR A 122 3.60 19.39 -1.73
CA TYR A 122 3.28 18.02 -1.31
C TYR A 122 4.55 17.21 -1.23
N ASP A 123 4.90 16.84 -0.02
CA ASP A 123 5.94 15.87 0.25
C ASP A 123 5.28 14.49 0.40
N PHE A 124 5.52 13.60 -0.55
CA PHE A 124 5.08 12.22 -0.47
C PHE A 124 6.12 11.29 0.19
N GLU A 125 7.24 11.82 0.65
CA GLU A 125 8.30 11.06 1.28
C GLU A 125 7.80 10.28 2.51
N TYR A 126 6.82 10.84 3.24
CA TYR A 126 6.19 10.17 4.38
C TYR A 126 5.48 8.85 3.99
N LEU A 127 5.06 8.68 2.74
CA LEU A 127 4.45 7.45 2.22
C LEU A 127 5.46 6.34 2.04
N ARG A 128 6.76 6.68 1.93
CA ARG A 128 7.81 5.71 1.60
C ARG A 128 7.39 4.87 0.40
N GLU A 129 7.12 5.58 -0.69
CA GLU A 129 6.46 5.02 -1.87
C GLU A 129 7.34 3.99 -2.55
N TRP A 130 6.70 2.92 -2.97
CA TRP A 130 7.24 1.86 -3.81
C TRP A 130 6.40 1.73 -5.06
N ARG A 131 7.03 1.32 -6.15
CA ARG A 131 6.34 1.12 -7.44
C ARG A 131 6.69 -0.24 -8.04
N ILE A 132 5.70 -0.83 -8.74
CA ILE A 132 5.90 -1.92 -9.71
C ILE A 132 5.71 -1.30 -11.09
N LYS A 133 6.64 -1.53 -12.02
CA LYS A 133 6.55 -1.03 -13.39
C LYS A 133 5.47 -1.80 -14.15
N GLY A 134 4.61 -1.07 -14.87
CA GLY A 134 3.53 -1.62 -15.68
C GLY A 134 2.17 -1.05 -15.27
N GLU A 135 1.21 -1.18 -16.17
CA GLU A 135 -0.17 -0.69 -15.96
C GLU A 135 -1.02 -1.67 -15.16
N THR A 136 -0.56 -2.90 -15.01
CA THR A 136 -1.29 -3.96 -14.30
C THR A 136 -0.35 -4.72 -13.37
N PHE A 137 -0.79 -4.96 -12.14
CA PHE A 137 -0.21 -5.92 -11.22
C PHE A 137 -1.21 -7.05 -11.00
N ASP A 138 -0.96 -8.18 -11.64
CA ASP A 138 -1.70 -9.43 -11.46
C ASP A 138 -1.11 -10.18 -10.25
N PHE A 139 -1.93 -10.41 -9.23
CA PHE A 139 -1.51 -11.09 -8.01
C PHE A 139 -2.13 -12.48 -7.83
N THR A 140 -2.63 -13.10 -8.91
CA THR A 140 -3.16 -14.48 -8.87
C THR A 140 -2.14 -15.50 -8.35
N ARG A 141 -0.85 -15.24 -8.58
CA ARG A 141 0.27 -16.08 -8.11
C ARG A 141 0.79 -15.70 -6.72
N PHE A 142 0.26 -14.62 -6.13
CA PHE A 142 0.70 -14.19 -4.81
C PHE A 142 0.10 -15.12 -3.75
N PRO A 143 0.90 -15.58 -2.76
CA PRO A 143 0.35 -16.39 -1.67
C PRO A 143 -0.73 -15.60 -0.92
N LYS A 144 -1.94 -16.14 -0.85
CA LYS A 144 -3.08 -15.42 -0.26
C LYS A 144 -2.89 -15.13 1.23
N SER A 145 -2.18 -16.00 1.95
CA SER A 145 -1.79 -15.78 3.35
C SER A 145 -0.87 -14.57 3.55
N ASP A 146 -0.18 -14.12 2.49
CA ASP A 146 0.72 -12.97 2.49
C ASP A 146 0.05 -11.68 1.94
N ILE A 147 -1.28 -11.71 1.77
CA ILE A 147 -2.10 -10.55 1.40
C ILE A 147 -2.96 -10.16 2.59
N ILE A 148 -2.87 -8.89 2.97
CA ILE A 148 -3.72 -8.29 4.00
C ILE A 148 -4.85 -7.52 3.33
N VAL A 149 -6.08 -7.75 3.76
CA VAL A 149 -7.25 -6.94 3.38
C VAL A 149 -7.51 -5.92 4.47
N VAL A 150 -7.42 -4.64 4.13
CA VAL A 150 -7.66 -3.51 5.04
C VAL A 150 -9.07 -2.98 4.84
N ALA A 151 -9.82 -2.83 5.92
CA ALA A 151 -11.14 -2.21 5.94
C ALA A 151 -11.27 -1.24 7.13
N PRO A 152 -12.23 -0.28 7.11
CA PRO A 152 -12.37 0.73 8.16
C PRO A 152 -12.76 0.14 9.51
N ASP A 153 -13.54 -0.92 9.52
CA ASP A 153 -14.09 -1.53 10.73
C ASP A 153 -14.33 -3.04 10.54
N TYR A 154 -14.63 -3.71 11.65
CA TYR A 154 -14.86 -5.14 11.66
C TYR A 154 -16.07 -5.58 10.82
N ASN A 155 -17.16 -4.81 10.82
CA ASN A 155 -18.38 -5.19 10.07
C ASN A 155 -18.13 -5.14 8.57
N SER A 156 -17.46 -4.09 8.11
CA SER A 156 -17.02 -3.94 6.72
C SER A 156 -16.08 -5.06 6.29
N LEU A 157 -15.13 -5.42 7.17
CA LEU A 157 -14.20 -6.49 6.94
C LEU A 157 -14.90 -7.85 6.89
N ASN A 158 -15.83 -8.12 7.82
CA ASN A 158 -16.55 -9.39 7.91
C ASN A 158 -17.35 -9.68 6.63
N HIS A 159 -17.93 -8.65 6.01
CA HIS A 159 -18.60 -8.80 4.73
C HIS A 159 -17.66 -9.33 3.62
N LEU A 160 -16.44 -8.79 3.54
CA LEU A 160 -15.42 -9.25 2.59
C LEU A 160 -14.93 -10.67 2.92
N VAL A 161 -14.69 -10.92 4.21
CA VAL A 161 -14.24 -12.21 4.72
C VAL A 161 -15.21 -13.33 4.37
N VAL A 162 -16.50 -13.14 4.60
CA VAL A 162 -17.54 -14.12 4.25
C VAL A 162 -17.61 -14.35 2.75
N LYS A 163 -17.53 -13.27 1.96
CA LYS A 163 -17.60 -13.34 0.49
C LYS A 163 -16.43 -14.11 -0.12
N PHE A 164 -15.22 -13.95 0.43
CA PHE A 164 -13.97 -14.51 -0.12
C PHE A 164 -13.42 -15.70 0.65
N ASP A 165 -14.24 -16.30 1.54
CA ASP A 165 -13.92 -17.53 2.29
C ASP A 165 -12.57 -17.48 3.01
N MET A 166 -12.27 -16.36 3.68
CA MET A 166 -11.07 -16.17 4.52
C MET A 166 -9.72 -16.50 3.86
N GLN A 167 -9.64 -16.41 2.53
CA GLN A 167 -8.39 -16.72 1.84
C GLN A 167 -7.28 -15.69 2.09
N PHE A 168 -7.64 -14.52 2.62
CA PHE A 168 -6.74 -13.39 2.87
C PHE A 168 -6.62 -13.13 4.37
N THR A 169 -5.51 -12.54 4.80
CA THR A 169 -5.34 -12.10 6.19
C THR A 169 -6.18 -10.84 6.41
N PRO A 170 -7.19 -10.86 7.30
CA PRO A 170 -8.01 -9.70 7.56
C PRO A 170 -7.30 -8.69 8.46
N TYR A 171 -7.47 -7.40 8.19
CA TYR A 171 -7.03 -6.32 9.05
C TYR A 171 -8.12 -5.25 9.14
N ALA A 172 -8.73 -5.11 10.30
CA ALA A 172 -9.65 -4.01 10.57
C ALA A 172 -8.86 -2.83 11.16
N ASN A 173 -9.05 -1.64 10.58
CA ASN A 173 -8.43 -0.43 11.07
C ASN A 173 -9.23 0.12 12.26
N TYR A 174 -9.04 -0.45 13.45
CA TYR A 174 -9.59 0.15 14.67
C TYR A 174 -8.73 1.33 15.10
N TYR A 175 -9.36 2.47 15.30
CA TYR A 175 -8.74 3.68 15.82
C TYR A 175 -8.26 3.57 17.28
N ASP A 176 -8.56 2.50 17.98
CA ASP A 176 -8.29 2.35 19.40
C ASP A 176 -6.87 1.84 19.74
N GLY A 177 -6.07 1.56 18.73
CA GLY A 177 -4.67 1.13 18.93
C GLY A 177 -4.49 -0.27 19.51
N SER A 178 -5.56 -0.97 19.87
CA SER A 178 -5.48 -2.29 20.56
C SER A 178 -5.06 -3.42 19.63
N MET A 179 -5.14 -3.28 18.32
CA MET A 179 -4.73 -4.33 17.37
C MET A 179 -3.29 -4.23 16.88
N VAL A 180 -2.50 -3.31 17.41
CA VAL A 180 -1.09 -3.16 17.02
C VAL A 180 -0.20 -4.20 17.69
N GLU A 181 -0.66 -4.81 18.79
CA GLU A 181 0.13 -5.75 19.59
C GLU A 181 0.30 -7.12 18.92
N ASP A 182 -0.64 -7.55 18.07
CA ASP A 182 -0.58 -8.87 17.42
C ASP A 182 0.43 -8.97 16.26
N TRP A 183 1.08 -7.88 15.89
CA TRP A 183 2.08 -7.85 14.81
C TRP A 183 3.53 -7.99 15.29
N THR A 184 3.75 -8.16 16.60
CA THR A 184 5.09 -8.19 17.21
C THR A 184 5.54 -9.58 17.67
N GLU A 185 4.75 -10.64 17.47
CA GLU A 185 5.16 -12.02 17.75
C GLU A 185 5.72 -12.77 16.53
#